data_d8054657f76a3fc990b9d547178f0b43
#
_entry.id   d8054657f76a3fc990b9d547178f0b43
#
_cell.length_a   1.000
_cell.length_b   1.000
_cell.length_c   1.000
_cell.angle_alpha   90.00
_cell.angle_beta   90.00
_cell.angle_gamma   90.00
#
_symmetry.space_group_name_H-M   'P 1'
#
loop_
_entity.id
_entity.type
_entity.pdbx_description
1 polymer ?
#
loop_
_entity_poly.entity_id
_entity_poly.type
_entity_poly.pdbx_seq_one_letter_code
_entity_poly.pdbx_strand_id
1 'polypeptide(L)'
;RRSDAQGERVISLPDGTTKIIPSSVSTIQNGAGQKFTQLKGVVTLSLMVLATPVEADQVELRFCFTFPETPEGSPEHKAALIAIEYTCGQSGVEGDIPIWHNKIHRARPLLCDGDGPILRFRRYFEQFYTEGDTPRQMAAV
;
A
#
# COMPACT_ATOMS: atom_id res chain seq x y z
N ARG A 1 -1.64 -13.90 2.93
CA ARG A 1 -0.56 -13.61 3.87
C ARG A 1 -0.83 -12.31 4.63
N ARG A 2 -0.52 -12.25 5.93
CA ARG A 2 -0.74 -11.10 6.79
C ARG A 2 0.60 -10.50 7.25
N SER A 3 0.66 -9.19 7.33
CA SER A 3 1.71 -8.42 8.00
C SER A 3 1.08 -7.30 8.83
N ASP A 4 1.61 -7.07 10.01
CA ASP A 4 1.14 -6.06 10.94
C ASP A 4 2.33 -5.17 11.33
N ALA A 5 2.10 -3.87 11.39
CA ALA A 5 3.03 -2.88 11.89
C ALA A 5 2.30 -1.97 12.89
N GLN A 6 3.00 -1.58 13.94
CA GLN A 6 2.52 -0.65 14.94
C GLN A 6 3.51 0.51 15.04
N GLY A 7 3.03 1.68 15.34
CA GLY A 7 3.83 2.89 15.48
C GLY A 7 3.02 4.03 16.04
N GLU A 8 3.61 5.20 15.97
CA GLU A 8 3.00 6.45 16.40
C GLU A 8 2.99 7.44 15.23
N ARG A 9 1.96 8.26 15.18
CA ARG A 9 1.88 9.37 14.23
C ARG A 9 1.77 10.69 14.97
N VAL A 10 2.55 11.67 14.55
CA VAL A 10 2.40 13.04 14.98
C VAL A 10 1.35 13.70 14.10
N ILE A 11 0.30 14.24 14.71
CA ILE A 11 -0.73 15.02 14.01
C ILE A 11 -0.64 16.46 14.48
N SER A 12 -0.81 17.42 13.56
CA SER A 12 -0.95 18.83 13.88
C SER A 12 -2.42 19.17 14.10
N LEU A 13 -2.71 19.84 15.18
CA LEU A 13 -4.05 20.31 15.49
C LEU A 13 -4.27 21.74 14.93
N PRO A 14 -5.52 22.17 14.73
CA PRO A 14 -5.82 23.51 14.21
C PRO A 14 -5.27 24.66 15.05
N ASP A 15 -5.02 24.43 16.33
CA ASP A 15 -4.42 25.41 17.26
C ASP A 15 -2.89 25.50 17.14
N GLY A 16 -2.28 24.77 16.20
CA GLY A 16 -0.82 24.72 15.97
C GLY A 16 -0.08 23.75 16.90
N THR A 17 -0.77 23.12 17.83
CA THR A 17 -0.15 22.09 18.68
C THR A 17 -0.02 20.74 17.94
N THR A 18 0.85 19.88 18.46
CA THR A 18 1.02 18.52 17.93
C THR A 18 0.58 17.49 18.96
N LYS A 19 -0.01 16.42 18.47
CA LYS A 19 -0.41 15.29 19.29
C LYS A 19 0.17 14.00 18.70
N ILE A 20 0.73 13.17 19.56
CA ILE A 20 1.16 11.82 19.20
C ILE A 20 -0.02 10.87 19.41
N ILE A 21 -0.36 10.11 18.38
CA ILE A 21 -1.43 9.12 18.43
C ILE A 21 -0.88 7.74 18.05
N PRO A 22 -1.33 6.67 18.73
CA PRO A 22 -0.99 5.32 18.34
C PRO A 22 -1.57 5.04 16.95
N SER A 23 -0.81 4.36 16.12
CA SER A 23 -1.24 3.95 14.78
C SER A 23 -0.86 2.51 14.52
N SER A 24 -1.65 1.83 13.72
CA SER A 24 -1.31 0.49 13.26
C SER A 24 -1.73 0.28 11.81
N VAL A 25 -0.95 -0.53 11.12
CA VAL A 25 -1.23 -0.97 9.75
C VAL A 25 -1.26 -2.48 9.74
N SER A 26 -2.37 -3.05 9.33
CA SER A 26 -2.52 -4.49 9.12
C SER A 26 -2.78 -4.74 7.65
N THR A 27 -1.95 -5.55 7.01
CA THR A 27 -2.08 -5.86 5.59
C THR A 27 -2.24 -7.36 5.39
N ILE A 28 -3.22 -7.74 4.56
CA ILE A 28 -3.45 -9.11 4.12
C ILE A 28 -3.30 -9.15 2.60
N GLN A 29 -2.36 -9.95 2.11
CA GLN A 29 -2.25 -10.29 0.70
C GLN A 29 -3.05 -11.56 0.44
N ASN A 30 -4.04 -11.48 -0.44
CA ASN A 30 -4.92 -12.57 -0.82
C ASN A 30 -4.80 -12.82 -2.33
N GLY A 31 -4.04 -13.82 -2.70
CA GLY A 31 -3.69 -14.05 -4.10
C GLY A 31 -2.72 -13.01 -4.69
N ALA A 32 -2.53 -13.03 -5.99
CA ALA A 32 -1.64 -12.12 -6.69
C ALA A 32 -2.21 -10.71 -6.83
N GLY A 33 -3.54 -10.60 -7.01
CA GLY A 33 -4.20 -9.36 -7.39
C GLY A 33 -4.94 -8.62 -6.27
N GLN A 34 -4.98 -9.15 -5.03
CA GLN A 34 -5.79 -8.55 -3.97
C GLN A 34 -4.97 -8.26 -2.72
N LYS A 35 -5.04 -7.02 -2.26
CA LYS A 35 -4.42 -6.58 -1.02
C LYS A 35 -5.45 -5.82 -0.19
N PHE A 36 -5.61 -6.23 1.06
CA PHE A 36 -6.44 -5.55 2.05
C PHE A 36 -5.54 -4.92 3.09
N THR A 37 -5.72 -3.64 3.34
CA THR A 37 -4.97 -2.91 4.36
C THR A 37 -5.94 -2.20 5.28
N GLN A 38 -5.80 -2.41 6.58
CA GLN A 38 -6.50 -1.64 7.59
C GLN A 38 -5.51 -0.68 8.24
N LEU A 39 -5.86 0.58 8.21
CA LEU A 39 -5.14 1.69 8.85
C LEU A 39 -5.94 2.10 10.09
N LYS A 40 -5.30 2.15 11.25
CA LYS A 40 -5.89 2.66 12.49
C LYS A 40 -5.04 3.83 12.97
N GLY A 41 -5.69 4.89 13.37
CA GLY A 41 -5.09 6.12 13.85
C GLY A 41 -6.17 7.08 14.30
N VAL A 42 -6.23 8.29 13.76
CA VAL A 42 -7.33 9.24 14.01
C VAL A 42 -8.67 8.64 13.60
N VAL A 43 -8.66 7.96 12.45
CA VAL A 43 -9.81 7.20 11.94
C VAL A 43 -9.38 5.78 11.62
N THR A 44 -10.32 4.86 11.60
CA THR A 44 -10.12 3.54 11.05
C THR A 44 -10.51 3.57 9.58
N LEU A 45 -9.53 3.29 8.70
CA LEU A 45 -9.71 3.25 7.27
C LEU A 45 -9.35 1.86 6.76
N SER A 46 -10.19 1.26 5.95
CA SER A 46 -9.86 0.02 5.25
C SER A 46 -9.69 0.31 3.76
N LEU A 47 -8.61 -0.19 3.21
CA LEU A 47 -8.23 -0.03 1.82
C LEU A 47 -8.14 -1.39 1.16
N MET A 48 -8.87 -1.59 0.09
CA MET A 48 -8.71 -2.72 -0.82
C MET A 48 -8.00 -2.23 -2.09
N VAL A 49 -6.87 -2.84 -2.40
CA VAL A 49 -6.14 -2.62 -3.66
C VAL A 49 -6.32 -3.84 -4.52
N LEU A 50 -6.82 -3.63 -5.72
CA LEU A 50 -7.01 -4.65 -6.75
C LEU A 50 -6.03 -4.36 -7.90
N ALA A 51 -5.19 -5.34 -8.20
CA ALA A 51 -4.23 -5.28 -9.30
C ALA A 51 -4.64 -6.28 -10.38
N THR A 52 -4.94 -5.78 -11.56
CA THR A 52 -5.36 -6.60 -12.71
C THR A 52 -4.36 -6.40 -13.85
N PRO A 53 -3.62 -7.44 -14.27
CA PRO A 53 -2.84 -7.37 -15.50
C PRO A 53 -3.77 -7.15 -16.69
N VAL A 54 -3.47 -6.17 -17.53
CA VAL A 54 -4.22 -5.84 -18.75
C VAL A 54 -3.39 -6.07 -20.00
N GLU A 55 -2.09 -5.90 -19.91
CA GLU A 55 -1.08 -6.16 -20.95
C GLU A 55 0.15 -6.82 -20.32
N ALA A 56 1.11 -7.21 -21.15
CA ALA A 56 2.34 -7.88 -20.67
C ALA A 56 3.17 -7.02 -19.71
N ASP A 57 3.08 -5.70 -19.84
CA ASP A 57 3.81 -4.69 -19.07
C ASP A 57 2.90 -3.66 -18.38
N GLN A 58 1.59 -3.88 -18.42
CA GLN A 58 0.60 -2.96 -17.86
C GLN A 58 -0.29 -3.64 -16.83
N VAL A 59 -0.51 -2.93 -15.73
CA VAL A 59 -1.40 -3.35 -14.64
C VAL A 59 -2.37 -2.21 -14.34
N GLU A 60 -3.65 -2.52 -14.32
CA GLU A 60 -4.67 -1.61 -13.77
C GLU A 60 -4.74 -1.79 -12.26
N LEU A 61 -4.65 -0.67 -11.53
CA LEU A 61 -4.82 -0.64 -10.08
C LEU A 61 -6.13 0.06 -9.73
N ARG A 62 -6.97 -0.63 -8.95
CA ARG A 62 -8.20 -0.06 -8.38
C ARG A 62 -8.09 0.01 -6.88
N PHE A 63 -8.50 1.14 -6.32
CA PHE A 63 -8.50 1.40 -4.89
C PHE A 63 -9.94 1.58 -4.42
N CYS A 64 -10.31 0.83 -3.38
CA CYS A 64 -11.60 0.99 -2.71
C CYS A 64 -11.34 1.29 -1.24
N PHE A 65 -11.87 2.41 -0.77
CA PHE A 65 -11.75 2.84 0.61
C PHE A 65 -13.08 2.65 1.33
N THR A 66 -13.02 2.16 2.56
CA THR A 66 -14.18 2.10 3.45
C THR A 66 -13.79 2.59 4.83
N PHE A 67 -14.70 3.26 5.50
CA PHE A 67 -14.59 3.70 6.89
C PHE A 67 -15.94 3.57 7.58
N PRO A 68 -15.98 3.52 8.93
CA PRO A 68 -17.24 3.48 9.66
C PRO A 68 -18.16 4.61 9.26
N GLU A 69 -19.45 4.33 9.22
CA GLU A 69 -20.46 5.36 8.98
C GLU A 69 -20.33 6.48 10.03
N THR A 70 -20.26 7.69 9.55
CA THR A 70 -20.13 8.91 10.36
C THR A 70 -21.07 9.97 9.81
N PRO A 71 -21.62 10.86 10.63
CA PRO A 71 -22.43 11.97 10.14
C PRO A 71 -21.65 12.81 9.13
N GLU A 72 -22.29 13.14 8.02
CA GLU A 72 -21.67 13.97 6.99
C GLU A 72 -21.18 15.30 7.57
N GLY A 73 -19.96 15.69 7.21
CA GLY A 73 -19.32 16.92 7.69
C GLY A 73 -18.82 16.88 9.13
N SER A 74 -19.00 15.77 9.86
CA SER A 74 -18.41 15.61 11.20
C SER A 74 -16.87 15.64 11.15
N PRO A 75 -16.19 15.90 12.27
CA PRO A 75 -14.72 15.85 12.34
C PRO A 75 -14.16 14.50 11.88
N GLU A 76 -14.80 13.40 12.23
CA GLU A 76 -14.42 12.04 11.85
C GLU A 76 -14.59 11.81 10.35
N HIS A 77 -15.71 12.28 9.77
CA HIS A 77 -15.96 12.22 8.33
C HIS A 77 -14.89 12.98 7.55
N LYS A 78 -14.61 14.22 7.94
CA LYS A 78 -13.56 15.04 7.32
C LYS A 78 -12.19 14.40 7.44
N ALA A 79 -11.86 13.84 8.61
CA ALA A 79 -10.59 13.16 8.83
C ALA A 79 -10.43 11.92 7.93
N ALA A 80 -11.53 11.17 7.69
CA ALA A 80 -11.51 10.03 6.77
C ALA A 80 -11.25 10.49 5.32
N LEU A 81 -11.92 11.54 4.86
CA LEU A 81 -11.71 12.09 3.51
C LEU A 81 -10.28 12.61 3.32
N ILE A 82 -9.74 13.34 4.29
CA ILE A 82 -8.34 13.81 4.26
C ILE A 82 -7.37 12.63 4.21
N ALA A 83 -7.63 11.56 4.95
CA ALA A 83 -6.78 10.37 4.94
C ALA A 83 -6.82 9.64 3.58
N ILE A 84 -7.96 9.62 2.91
CA ILE A 84 -8.11 9.08 1.55
C ILE A 84 -7.34 9.94 0.55
N GLU A 85 -7.55 11.25 0.58
CA GLU A 85 -6.84 12.20 -0.30
C GLU A 85 -5.33 12.10 -0.13
N TYR A 86 -4.83 12.07 1.11
CA TYR A 86 -3.42 11.87 1.41
C TYR A 86 -2.89 10.55 0.84
N THR A 87 -3.67 9.46 0.94
CA THR A 87 -3.25 8.14 0.44
C THR A 87 -3.22 8.08 -1.08
N CYS A 88 -4.13 8.77 -1.77
CA CYS A 88 -4.21 8.78 -3.23
C CYS A 88 -3.25 9.80 -3.87
N GLY A 89 -3.03 10.94 -3.23
CA GLY A 89 -2.29 12.08 -3.79
C GLY A 89 -0.77 11.90 -3.83
N GLN A 90 -0.07 13.01 -4.00
CA GLN A 90 1.40 13.09 -4.17
C GLN A 90 2.19 12.51 -2.99
N SER A 91 1.61 12.51 -1.81
CA SER A 91 2.22 11.89 -0.62
C SER A 91 1.98 10.38 -0.52
N GLY A 92 1.25 9.80 -1.46
CA GLY A 92 0.89 8.39 -1.51
C GLY A 92 1.00 7.82 -2.93
N VAL A 93 -0.09 7.30 -3.46
CA VAL A 93 -0.12 6.54 -4.73
C VAL A 93 0.44 7.33 -5.91
N GLU A 94 0.04 8.60 -6.08
CA GLU A 94 0.55 9.42 -7.19
C GLU A 94 2.07 9.62 -7.12
N GLY A 95 2.62 9.80 -5.92
CA GLY A 95 4.07 9.90 -5.72
C GLY A 95 4.81 8.59 -5.98
N ASP A 96 4.15 7.44 -5.79
CA ASP A 96 4.72 6.11 -5.99
C ASP A 96 4.75 5.71 -7.48
N ILE A 97 3.86 6.24 -8.31
CA ILE A 97 3.74 5.87 -9.73
C ILE A 97 5.06 6.03 -10.50
N PRO A 98 5.78 7.17 -10.41
CA PRO A 98 7.08 7.32 -11.08
C PRO A 98 8.12 6.30 -10.61
N ILE A 99 8.08 5.95 -9.31
CA ILE A 99 8.96 4.94 -8.73
C ILE A 99 8.65 3.57 -9.33
N TRP A 100 7.37 3.22 -9.44
CA TRP A 100 6.93 1.94 -10.01
C TRP A 100 7.29 1.80 -11.47
N HIS A 101 7.14 2.87 -12.28
CA HIS A 101 7.53 2.88 -13.71
C HIS A 101 9.04 2.65 -13.93
N ASN A 102 9.87 3.05 -12.96
CA ASN A 102 11.32 2.90 -13.06
C ASN A 102 11.84 1.66 -12.28
N LYS A 103 10.94 0.82 -11.77
CA LYS A 103 11.31 -0.34 -10.96
C LYS A 103 11.76 -1.50 -11.84
N ILE A 104 12.93 -2.06 -11.54
CA ILE A 104 13.48 -3.22 -12.25
C ILE A 104 13.42 -4.44 -11.33
N HIS A 105 12.90 -5.55 -11.84
CA HIS A 105 12.97 -6.82 -11.14
C HIS A 105 14.41 -7.32 -11.09
N ARG A 106 14.94 -7.53 -9.89
CA ARG A 106 16.23 -8.17 -9.66
C ARG A 106 16.01 -9.55 -9.05
N ALA A 107 16.46 -10.61 -9.71
CA ALA A 107 16.37 -11.98 -9.19
C ALA A 107 17.11 -12.11 -7.85
N ARG A 108 18.25 -11.41 -7.71
CA ARG A 108 19.02 -11.31 -6.45
C ARG A 108 19.05 -9.84 -6.03
N PRO A 109 18.04 -9.38 -5.27
CA PRO A 109 18.03 -8.00 -4.79
C PRO A 109 19.09 -7.82 -3.71
N LEU A 110 19.70 -6.64 -3.66
CA LEU A 110 20.46 -6.20 -2.51
C LEU A 110 19.49 -5.82 -1.41
N LEU A 111 19.51 -6.51 -0.28
CA LEU A 111 18.61 -6.28 0.85
C LEU A 111 19.41 -5.87 2.08
N CYS A 112 18.80 -5.04 2.92
CA CYS A 112 19.27 -4.68 4.24
C CYS A 112 18.27 -5.09 5.33
N ASP A 113 18.63 -4.97 6.59
CA ASP A 113 17.79 -5.38 7.72
C ASP A 113 16.43 -4.63 7.77
N GLY A 114 16.37 -3.42 7.20
CA GLY A 114 15.16 -2.60 7.11
C GLY A 114 14.17 -3.01 6.01
N ASP A 115 14.56 -3.85 5.05
CA ASP A 115 13.73 -4.20 3.90
C ASP A 115 12.58 -5.19 4.22
N GLY A 116 12.54 -5.71 5.42
CA GLY A 116 11.56 -6.69 5.82
C GLY A 116 11.66 -8.02 5.03
N PRO A 117 10.61 -8.85 5.05
CA PRO A 117 10.69 -10.22 4.53
C PRO A 117 10.47 -10.32 3.02
N ILE A 118 11.16 -9.55 2.19
CA ILE A 118 11.02 -9.49 0.72
C ILE A 118 11.14 -10.86 0.05
N LEU A 119 12.15 -11.66 0.43
CA LEU A 119 12.33 -12.99 -0.17
C LEU A 119 11.17 -13.94 0.15
N ARG A 120 10.60 -13.82 1.34
CA ARG A 120 9.42 -14.61 1.73
C ARG A 120 8.17 -14.15 0.98
N PHE A 121 8.05 -12.86 0.68
CA PHE A 121 6.99 -12.31 -0.15
C PHE A 121 7.11 -12.82 -1.59
N ARG A 122 8.30 -12.79 -2.19
CA ARG A 122 8.54 -13.31 -3.54
C ARG A 122 8.19 -14.78 -3.67
N ARG A 123 8.64 -15.63 -2.73
CA ARG A 123 8.27 -17.06 -2.69
C ARG A 123 6.75 -17.28 -2.63
N TYR A 124 6.02 -16.40 -1.96
CA TYR A 124 4.56 -16.48 -1.96
C TYR A 124 3.99 -16.22 -3.35
N PHE A 125 4.59 -15.33 -4.14
CA PHE A 125 4.12 -15.00 -5.48
C PHE A 125 4.50 -16.05 -6.53
N GLU A 126 5.57 -16.82 -6.33
CA GLU A 126 6.01 -17.88 -7.25
C GLU A 126 4.91 -18.88 -7.58
N GLN A 127 3.99 -19.15 -6.66
CA GLN A 127 2.87 -20.06 -6.89
C GLN A 127 1.84 -19.57 -7.93
N PHE A 128 1.90 -18.31 -8.32
CA PHE A 128 0.99 -17.70 -9.29
C PHE A 128 1.61 -17.54 -10.67
N TYR A 129 2.90 -17.86 -10.82
CA TYR A 129 3.56 -17.87 -12.14
C TYR A 129 3.29 -19.19 -12.85
N THR A 130 3.05 -19.10 -14.16
CA THR A 130 2.99 -20.27 -15.03
C THR A 130 4.38 -20.69 -15.49
N GLU A 131 4.57 -21.96 -15.86
CA GLU A 131 5.81 -22.41 -16.47
C GLU A 131 6.03 -21.64 -17.77
N GLY A 132 7.11 -20.84 -17.84
CA GLY A 132 7.40 -19.95 -18.95
C GLY A 132 7.38 -18.45 -18.60
N ASP A 133 6.70 -18.07 -17.51
CA ASP A 133 6.65 -16.69 -17.00
C ASP A 133 7.85 -16.32 -16.10
N THR A 134 9.00 -16.93 -16.34
CA THR A 134 10.21 -16.41 -15.70
C THR A 134 10.34 -14.95 -16.11
N PRO A 135 10.37 -13.98 -15.17
CA PRO A 135 10.46 -12.58 -15.51
C PRO A 135 11.62 -12.39 -16.47
N ARG A 136 11.33 -12.02 -17.73
CA ARG A 136 12.38 -11.68 -18.68
C ARG A 136 13.20 -10.58 -18.02
N GLN A 137 14.48 -10.83 -17.84
CA GLN A 137 15.43 -9.77 -17.56
C GLN A 137 15.31 -8.79 -18.73
N MET A 138 14.54 -7.72 -18.54
CA MET A 138 14.60 -6.59 -19.45
C MET A 138 16.04 -6.12 -19.40
N ALA A 139 16.78 -6.40 -20.49
CA ALA A 139 18.12 -5.89 -20.68
C ALA A 139 18.02 -4.37 -20.59
N ALA A 140 18.77 -3.78 -19.67
CA ALA A 140 18.98 -2.34 -19.65
C ALA A 140 19.62 -1.97 -21.01
N VAL A 141 18.90 -1.17 -21.81
CA VAL A 141 19.44 -0.43 -22.93
C VAL A 141 20.04 0.84 -22.38
#